data_cf37e2b53667f035195dae96336f22cd
#
_entry.id   cf37e2b53667f035195dae96336f22cd
#
_cell.length_a   1.000
_cell.length_b   1.000
_cell.length_c   1.000
_cell.angle_alpha   90.00
_cell.angle_beta   90.00
_cell.angle_gamma   90.00
#
_symmetry.space_group_name_H-M   'P 1'
#
loop_
_entity.id
_entity.type
_entity.pdbx_description
1 polymer ?
#
loop_
_entity_poly.entity_id
_entity_poly.type
_entity_poly.pdbx_seq_one_letter_code
_entity_poly.pdbx_strand_id
1 'polypeptide(L)'
;MKSTPLFDEHKKLNAKFTEFAGYNMPVSYGAVKDEVVAVRERAGMFDVSHMLPISLKADSRDKLVQGLNRICVRATDKLKAGKAQYNALYNENAGLVDDITISAISDTHWMIVANAGNREADVAHLRKHAADLINIEPWENYTLIAVQGPKAVEHMAKHFADLDSQYYYEARLPKAKTFIA
;
A
#
# COMPACT_ATOMS: atom_id res chain seq x y z
N MET A 1 18.70 -8.07 9.51
CA MET A 1 17.24 -7.88 9.64
C MET A 1 16.95 -6.41 9.47
N LYS A 2 16.04 -6.04 8.57
CA LYS A 2 15.65 -4.64 8.31
C LYS A 2 14.73 -4.13 9.43
N SER A 3 14.60 -2.82 9.57
CA SER A 3 13.64 -2.18 10.48
C SER A 3 12.79 -1.18 9.70
N THR A 4 11.55 -0.96 10.14
CA THR A 4 10.69 0.07 9.57
C THR A 4 11.13 1.46 10.03
N PRO A 5 10.73 2.54 9.35
CA PRO A 5 10.99 3.91 9.80
C PRO A 5 10.42 4.22 11.19
N LEU A 6 9.40 3.48 11.65
CA LEU A 6 8.75 3.66 12.95
C LEU A 6 9.35 2.80 14.07
N PHE A 7 10.44 2.08 13.83
CA PHE A 7 11.01 1.13 14.78
C PHE A 7 11.28 1.74 16.17
N ASP A 8 11.84 2.95 16.23
CA ASP A 8 12.14 3.60 17.51
C ASP A 8 10.87 4.07 18.24
N GLU A 9 9.82 4.42 17.50
CA GLU A 9 8.52 4.75 18.10
C GLU A 9 7.87 3.50 18.73
N HIS A 10 7.97 2.35 18.09
CA HIS A 10 7.51 1.07 18.64
C HIS A 10 8.26 0.70 19.93
N LYS A 11 9.58 0.93 19.98
CA LYS A 11 10.36 0.70 21.20
C LYS A 11 9.92 1.59 22.37
N LYS A 12 9.65 2.88 22.09
CA LYS A 12 9.11 3.81 23.10
C LYS A 12 7.77 3.34 23.68
N LEU A 13 6.98 2.64 22.89
CA LEU A 13 5.70 2.06 23.28
C LEU A 13 5.84 0.67 23.91
N ASN A 14 7.07 0.20 24.16
CA ASN A 14 7.37 -1.13 24.71
C ASN A 14 6.82 -2.29 23.86
N ALA A 15 6.83 -2.15 22.54
CA ALA A 15 6.42 -3.20 21.64
C ALA A 15 7.26 -4.46 21.80
N LYS A 16 6.61 -5.62 21.72
CA LYS A 16 7.29 -6.89 21.48
C LYS A 16 7.53 -7.02 19.99
N PHE A 17 8.70 -7.53 19.60
CA PHE A 17 9.09 -7.66 18.21
C PHE A 17 9.18 -9.12 17.78
N THR A 18 8.96 -9.35 16.50
CA THR A 18 9.18 -10.64 15.83
C THR A 18 9.75 -10.42 14.43
N GLU A 19 10.43 -11.41 13.90
CA GLU A 19 10.84 -11.42 12.50
C GLU A 19 9.64 -11.68 11.60
N PHE A 20 9.47 -10.85 10.58
CA PHE A 20 8.48 -11.03 9.53
C PHE A 20 9.00 -10.52 8.19
N ALA A 21 9.09 -11.38 7.18
CA ALA A 21 9.55 -11.04 5.83
C ALA A 21 10.90 -10.28 5.80
N GLY A 22 11.84 -10.67 6.67
CA GLY A 22 13.16 -10.04 6.78
C GLY A 22 13.20 -8.74 7.60
N TYR A 23 12.07 -8.33 8.18
CA TYR A 23 11.95 -7.15 9.03
C TYR A 23 11.76 -7.52 10.49
N ASN A 24 12.25 -6.64 11.38
CA ASN A 24 11.93 -6.68 12.80
C ASN A 24 10.64 -5.89 13.05
N MET A 25 9.51 -6.62 13.12
CA MET A 25 8.17 -6.02 13.18
C MET A 25 7.59 -6.03 14.58
N PRO A 26 6.83 -4.99 15.00
CA PRO A 26 6.10 -5.01 16.25
C PRO A 26 4.96 -6.03 16.17
N VAL A 27 4.86 -6.94 17.13
CA VAL A 27 3.83 -7.97 17.17
C VAL A 27 2.73 -7.68 18.21
N SER A 28 3.06 -7.00 19.31
CA SER A 28 2.09 -6.58 20.31
C SER A 28 2.68 -5.51 21.23
N TYR A 29 1.81 -4.75 21.91
CA TYR A 29 2.16 -3.73 22.90
C TYR A 29 1.59 -4.07 24.28
N GLY A 30 0.71 -5.05 24.35
CA GLY A 30 0.07 -5.49 25.59
C GLY A 30 -0.50 -6.90 25.45
N ALA A 31 -1.66 -7.14 26.05
CA ALA A 31 -2.37 -8.39 25.90
C ALA A 31 -3.00 -8.47 24.50
N VAL A 32 -2.59 -9.45 23.70
CA VAL A 32 -3.05 -9.63 22.31
C VAL A 32 -4.58 -9.68 22.19
N LYS A 33 -5.27 -10.30 23.19
CA LYS A 33 -6.72 -10.34 23.22
C LYS A 33 -7.35 -8.93 23.26
N ASP A 34 -6.80 -8.05 24.06
CA ASP A 34 -7.31 -6.68 24.22
C ASP A 34 -7.06 -5.85 22.94
N GLU A 35 -5.92 -6.08 22.29
CA GLU A 35 -5.60 -5.46 20.99
C GLU A 35 -6.56 -5.93 19.89
N VAL A 36 -6.88 -7.24 19.83
CA VAL A 36 -7.87 -7.77 18.91
C VAL A 36 -9.25 -7.18 19.15
N VAL A 37 -9.70 -7.11 20.38
CA VAL A 37 -10.99 -6.50 20.76
C VAL A 37 -10.99 -5.01 20.39
N ALA A 38 -9.88 -4.29 20.61
CA ALA A 38 -9.77 -2.88 20.23
C ALA A 38 -9.99 -2.66 18.74
N VAL A 39 -9.40 -3.48 17.88
CA VAL A 39 -9.59 -3.39 16.43
C VAL A 39 -11.02 -3.75 16.02
N ARG A 40 -11.62 -4.75 16.65
CA ARG A 40 -12.98 -5.23 16.31
C ARG A 40 -14.10 -4.28 16.75
N GLU A 41 -13.91 -3.60 17.88
CA GLU A 41 -14.95 -2.77 18.51
C GLU A 41 -14.67 -1.26 18.40
N ARG A 42 -13.42 -0.87 18.16
CA ARG A 42 -12.96 0.53 18.13
C ARG A 42 -12.13 0.80 16.89
N ALA A 43 -10.83 0.94 17.09
CA ALA A 43 -9.85 1.12 16.00
C ALA A 43 -8.47 0.65 16.47
N GLY A 44 -7.63 0.24 15.52
CA GLY A 44 -6.22 -0.05 15.72
C GLY A 44 -5.38 0.50 14.59
N MET A 45 -4.13 0.85 14.88
CA MET A 45 -3.10 1.25 13.92
C MET A 45 -2.06 0.13 13.76
N PHE A 46 -1.67 -0.13 12.53
CA PHE A 46 -0.68 -1.14 12.18
C PHE A 46 0.42 -0.50 11.33
N ASP A 47 1.66 -0.66 11.76
CA ASP A 47 2.81 -0.36 10.90
C ASP A 47 2.91 -1.44 9.81
N VAL A 48 2.68 -1.04 8.56
CA VAL A 48 2.81 -1.90 7.38
C VAL A 48 3.90 -1.39 6.44
N SER A 49 4.87 -0.64 6.99
CA SER A 49 5.97 -0.03 6.23
C SER A 49 6.99 -1.04 5.69
N HIS A 50 6.85 -2.30 6.05
CA HIS A 50 7.58 -3.41 5.42
C HIS A 50 7.12 -3.67 3.97
N MET A 51 5.90 -3.28 3.62
CA MET A 51 5.42 -3.28 2.23
C MET A 51 6.10 -2.18 1.41
N LEU A 52 6.07 -2.30 0.09
CA LEU A 52 6.73 -1.35 -0.81
C LEU A 52 5.73 -0.56 -1.65
N PRO A 53 5.55 0.73 -1.40
CA PRO A 53 4.90 1.61 -2.36
C PRO A 53 5.80 1.81 -3.59
N ILE A 54 5.21 1.69 -4.78
CA ILE A 54 5.88 1.88 -6.06
C ILE A 54 5.09 2.93 -6.85
N SER A 55 5.72 4.07 -7.09
CA SER A 55 5.16 5.13 -7.93
C SER A 55 5.28 4.75 -9.40
N LEU A 56 4.19 4.89 -10.12
CA LEU A 56 4.06 4.61 -11.55
C LEU A 56 3.64 5.90 -12.25
N LYS A 57 4.48 6.46 -13.09
CA LYS A 57 4.19 7.69 -13.85
C LYS A 57 4.34 7.45 -15.34
N ALA A 58 3.45 8.06 -16.13
CA ALA A 58 3.55 8.05 -17.58
C ALA A 58 3.03 9.39 -18.16
N ASP A 59 3.34 9.65 -19.44
CA ASP A 59 2.87 10.87 -20.11
C ASP A 59 1.35 10.89 -20.34
N SER A 60 0.70 9.72 -20.32
CA SER A 60 -0.74 9.59 -20.44
C SER A 60 -1.28 8.40 -19.64
N ARG A 61 -2.58 8.46 -19.33
CA ARG A 61 -3.31 7.35 -18.71
C ARG A 61 -3.24 6.08 -19.54
N ASP A 62 -3.33 6.23 -20.87
CA ASP A 62 -3.33 5.08 -21.79
C ASP A 62 -2.03 4.28 -21.71
N LYS A 63 -0.88 4.95 -21.51
CA LYS A 63 0.40 4.26 -21.29
C LYS A 63 0.42 3.47 -19.99
N LEU A 64 -0.15 4.00 -18.89
CA LEU A 64 -0.31 3.28 -17.62
C LEU A 64 -1.20 2.04 -17.80
N VAL A 65 -2.36 2.21 -18.43
CA VAL A 65 -3.29 1.10 -18.74
C VAL A 65 -2.61 0.06 -19.62
N GLN A 66 -1.97 0.47 -20.71
CA GLN A 66 -1.30 -0.45 -21.64
C GLN A 66 -0.17 -1.23 -20.96
N GLY A 67 0.67 -0.56 -20.17
CA GLY A 67 1.78 -1.21 -19.48
C GLY A 67 1.29 -2.21 -18.42
N LEU A 68 0.33 -1.83 -17.60
CA LEU A 68 -0.18 -2.69 -16.54
C LEU A 68 -1.06 -3.83 -17.03
N ASN A 69 -1.84 -3.64 -18.10
CA ASN A 69 -2.66 -4.71 -18.67
C ASN A 69 -1.83 -5.85 -19.28
N ARG A 70 -0.51 -5.67 -19.48
CA ARG A 70 0.40 -6.74 -19.89
C ARG A 70 0.68 -7.77 -18.79
N ILE A 71 0.50 -7.38 -17.53
CA ILE A 71 0.96 -8.14 -16.36
C ILE A 71 -0.06 -8.23 -15.22
N CYS A 72 -1.19 -7.53 -15.31
CA CYS A 72 -2.25 -7.56 -14.31
C CYS A 72 -3.37 -8.51 -14.73
N VAL A 73 -3.82 -9.33 -13.77
CA VAL A 73 -4.92 -10.29 -13.99
C VAL A 73 -6.22 -9.55 -14.29
N ARG A 74 -6.49 -8.49 -13.57
CA ARG A 74 -7.68 -7.65 -13.77
C ARG A 74 -7.30 -6.43 -14.61
N ALA A 75 -8.06 -6.20 -15.68
CA ALA A 75 -7.87 -5.03 -16.53
C ALA A 75 -7.99 -3.71 -15.77
N THR A 76 -7.11 -2.77 -16.08
CA THR A 76 -6.98 -1.48 -15.39
C THR A 76 -7.65 -0.33 -16.15
N ASP A 77 -8.25 -0.59 -17.31
CA ASP A 77 -8.91 0.39 -18.19
C ASP A 77 -10.07 1.15 -17.52
N LYS A 78 -10.72 0.54 -16.53
CA LYS A 78 -11.81 1.17 -15.76
C LYS A 78 -11.34 1.90 -14.50
N LEU A 79 -10.07 1.78 -14.14
CA LEU A 79 -9.53 2.45 -12.96
C LEU A 79 -9.36 3.95 -13.24
N LYS A 80 -10.07 4.79 -12.50
CA LYS A 80 -10.09 6.25 -12.65
C LYS A 80 -9.31 6.92 -11.52
N ALA A 81 -8.83 8.14 -11.77
CA ALA A 81 -8.22 8.96 -10.73
C ALA A 81 -9.11 9.04 -9.48
N GLY A 82 -8.50 8.92 -8.30
CA GLY A 82 -9.19 8.84 -7.02
C GLY A 82 -9.75 7.47 -6.66
N LYS A 83 -9.49 6.43 -7.46
CA LYS A 83 -9.95 5.05 -7.17
C LYS A 83 -8.78 4.10 -6.99
N ALA A 84 -9.03 3.04 -6.25
CA ALA A 84 -8.10 1.94 -6.07
C ALA A 84 -8.69 0.62 -6.58
N GLN A 85 -7.85 -0.36 -6.81
CA GLN A 85 -8.22 -1.68 -7.29
C GLN A 85 -7.29 -2.74 -6.68
N TYR A 86 -7.87 -3.77 -6.07
CA TYR A 86 -7.14 -4.98 -5.75
C TYR A 86 -6.92 -5.80 -7.04
N ASN A 87 -5.69 -6.25 -7.24
CA ASN A 87 -5.24 -6.94 -8.45
C ASN A 87 -4.17 -7.97 -8.12
N ALA A 88 -3.68 -8.67 -9.13
CA ALA A 88 -2.52 -9.54 -9.01
C ALA A 88 -1.65 -9.41 -10.27
N LEU A 89 -0.35 -9.59 -10.10
CA LEU A 89 0.63 -9.71 -11.17
C LEU A 89 0.76 -11.16 -11.60
N TYR A 90 0.84 -11.41 -12.91
CA TYR A 90 1.06 -12.74 -13.48
C TYR A 90 2.29 -12.78 -14.38
N ASN A 91 2.88 -13.96 -14.54
CA ASN A 91 4.03 -14.21 -15.41
C ASN A 91 3.63 -14.89 -16.72
N GLU A 92 4.61 -15.11 -17.58
CA GLU A 92 4.42 -15.69 -18.92
C GLU A 92 3.88 -17.15 -18.88
N ASN A 93 4.00 -17.84 -17.75
CA ASN A 93 3.48 -19.18 -17.54
C ASN A 93 2.09 -19.21 -16.88
N ALA A 94 1.40 -18.08 -16.87
CA ALA A 94 0.10 -17.86 -16.21
C ALA A 94 0.12 -18.13 -14.68
N GLY A 95 1.30 -18.12 -14.06
CA GLY A 95 1.47 -18.19 -12.62
C GLY A 95 1.35 -16.79 -12.00
N LEU A 96 0.84 -16.70 -10.77
CA LEU A 96 0.81 -15.46 -10.01
C LEU A 96 2.22 -15.13 -9.50
N VAL A 97 2.60 -13.85 -9.63
CA VAL A 97 3.84 -13.29 -9.07
C VAL A 97 3.55 -12.76 -7.68
N ASP A 98 2.55 -11.87 -7.55
CA ASP A 98 2.09 -11.31 -6.28
C ASP A 98 0.68 -10.76 -6.39
N ASP A 99 0.01 -10.58 -5.25
CA ASP A 99 -1.19 -9.78 -5.14
C ASP A 99 -0.83 -8.34 -4.74
N ILE A 100 -1.52 -7.38 -5.33
CA ILE A 100 -1.20 -5.96 -5.20
C ILE A 100 -2.44 -5.10 -5.06
N THR A 101 -2.28 -3.91 -4.50
CA THR A 101 -3.27 -2.84 -4.62
C THR A 101 -2.76 -1.77 -5.56
N ILE A 102 -3.57 -1.37 -6.54
CA ILE A 102 -3.27 -0.29 -7.47
C ILE A 102 -4.17 0.90 -7.13
N SER A 103 -3.58 2.06 -6.86
CA SER A 103 -4.29 3.31 -6.59
C SER A 103 -4.00 4.34 -7.69
N ALA A 104 -5.02 4.81 -8.39
CA ALA A 104 -4.90 5.88 -9.36
C ALA A 104 -4.96 7.23 -8.66
N ILE A 105 -3.80 7.86 -8.44
CA ILE A 105 -3.68 9.17 -7.80
C ILE A 105 -4.16 10.27 -8.75
N SER A 106 -3.78 10.18 -10.01
CA SER A 106 -4.21 11.03 -11.11
C SER A 106 -4.24 10.23 -12.41
N ASP A 107 -4.58 10.85 -13.52
CA ASP A 107 -4.56 10.18 -14.83
C ASP A 107 -3.16 9.72 -15.27
N THR A 108 -2.10 10.39 -14.78
CA THR A 108 -0.71 10.11 -15.17
C THR A 108 0.17 9.61 -14.03
N HIS A 109 -0.39 9.44 -12.83
CA HIS A 109 0.34 8.98 -11.66
C HIS A 109 -0.49 7.94 -10.88
N TRP A 110 -0.03 6.71 -10.89
CA TRP A 110 -0.61 5.61 -10.11
C TRP A 110 0.40 5.10 -9.09
N MET A 111 -0.06 4.35 -8.11
CA MET A 111 0.77 3.73 -7.09
C MET A 111 0.37 2.27 -6.93
N ILE A 112 1.36 1.40 -6.85
CA ILE A 112 1.20 0.01 -6.41
C ILE A 112 1.75 -0.12 -5.00
N VAL A 113 1.13 -0.95 -4.16
CA VAL A 113 1.71 -1.43 -2.91
C VAL A 113 1.98 -2.91 -3.07
N ALA A 114 3.27 -3.28 -3.02
CA ALA A 114 3.78 -4.64 -3.16
C ALA A 114 4.03 -5.28 -1.78
N ASN A 115 3.88 -6.60 -1.69
CA ASN A 115 4.11 -7.35 -0.46
C ASN A 115 5.60 -7.40 -0.09
N ALA A 116 5.89 -7.42 1.21
CA ALA A 116 7.26 -7.36 1.73
C ALA A 116 8.16 -8.49 1.21
N GLY A 117 7.63 -9.71 1.08
CA GLY A 117 8.38 -10.88 0.61
C GLY A 117 8.73 -10.84 -0.88
N ASN A 118 7.99 -10.06 -1.68
CA ASN A 118 8.11 -10.04 -3.14
C ASN A 118 8.63 -8.71 -3.69
N ARG A 119 8.99 -7.73 -2.84
CA ARG A 119 9.38 -6.36 -3.22
C ARG A 119 10.32 -6.28 -4.44
N GLU A 120 11.39 -7.07 -4.40
CA GLU A 120 12.41 -7.05 -5.45
C GLU A 120 11.92 -7.73 -6.73
N ALA A 121 11.20 -8.85 -6.59
CA ALA A 121 10.60 -9.57 -7.71
C ALA A 121 9.55 -8.73 -8.43
N ASP A 122 8.70 -8.03 -7.69
CA ASP A 122 7.66 -7.16 -8.26
C ASP A 122 8.26 -5.98 -9.02
N VAL A 123 9.25 -5.30 -8.44
CA VAL A 123 9.95 -4.21 -9.12
C VAL A 123 10.64 -4.70 -10.40
N ALA A 124 11.29 -5.86 -10.34
CA ALA A 124 11.94 -6.46 -11.51
C ALA A 124 10.91 -6.83 -12.59
N HIS A 125 9.78 -7.42 -12.19
CA HIS A 125 8.69 -7.80 -13.08
C HIS A 125 8.05 -6.59 -13.76
N LEU A 126 7.73 -5.55 -13.00
CA LEU A 126 7.23 -4.28 -13.52
C LEU A 126 8.19 -3.65 -14.52
N ARG A 127 9.48 -3.58 -14.18
CA ARG A 127 10.52 -3.01 -15.07
C ARG A 127 10.69 -3.80 -16.34
N LYS A 128 10.68 -5.13 -16.28
CA LYS A 128 10.81 -6.01 -17.43
C LYS A 128 9.71 -5.79 -18.46
N HIS A 129 8.47 -5.56 -18.01
CA HIS A 129 7.29 -5.61 -18.87
C HIS A 129 6.63 -4.26 -19.15
N ALA A 130 6.93 -3.21 -18.39
CA ALA A 130 6.24 -1.93 -18.50
C ALA A 130 7.15 -0.70 -18.50
N ALA A 131 8.48 -0.83 -18.32
CA ALA A 131 9.39 0.32 -18.26
C ALA A 131 9.53 1.08 -19.60
N ASP A 132 9.12 0.50 -20.70
CA ASP A 132 9.03 1.17 -22.00
C ASP A 132 7.91 2.23 -22.08
N LEU A 133 6.92 2.12 -21.18
CA LEU A 133 5.74 3.01 -21.14
C LEU A 133 5.63 3.78 -19.82
N ILE A 134 6.18 3.23 -18.73
CA ILE A 134 5.94 3.68 -17.35
C ILE A 134 7.27 3.94 -16.66
N ASN A 135 7.43 5.11 -16.06
CA ASN A 135 8.49 5.36 -15.09
C ASN A 135 8.12 4.70 -13.75
N ILE A 136 8.94 3.76 -13.31
CA ILE A 136 8.72 2.92 -12.13
C ILE A 136 9.70 3.31 -11.04
N GLU A 137 9.22 3.90 -9.96
CA GLU A 137 10.00 4.45 -8.87
C GLU A 137 9.57 3.83 -7.52
N PRO A 138 10.34 2.86 -6.97
CA PRO A 138 10.10 2.35 -5.62
C PRO A 138 10.38 3.41 -4.55
N TRP A 139 9.49 3.52 -3.56
CA TRP A 139 9.64 4.45 -2.43
C TRP A 139 10.13 3.72 -1.18
N GLU A 140 11.45 3.53 -1.08
CA GLU A 140 12.09 2.71 -0.05
C GLU A 140 11.96 3.26 1.38
N ASN A 141 11.90 4.58 1.54
CA ASN A 141 11.88 5.26 2.84
C ASN A 141 10.49 5.85 3.14
N TYR A 142 9.45 5.09 2.87
CA TYR A 142 8.07 5.51 3.10
C TYR A 142 7.49 4.83 4.34
N THR A 143 6.69 5.56 5.09
CA THR A 143 5.90 5.00 6.20
C THR A 143 4.50 4.69 5.69
N LEU A 144 4.07 3.46 5.90
CA LEU A 144 2.72 2.99 5.64
C LEU A 144 2.06 2.61 6.96
N ILE A 145 0.89 3.18 7.22
CA ILE A 145 0.09 2.89 8.40
C ILE A 145 -1.30 2.47 7.95
N ALA A 146 -1.72 1.27 8.36
CA ALA A 146 -3.10 0.83 8.21
C ALA A 146 -3.89 1.18 9.49
N VAL A 147 -4.99 1.92 9.33
CA VAL A 147 -5.92 2.23 10.43
C VAL A 147 -7.21 1.47 10.20
N GLN A 148 -7.52 0.54 11.08
CA GLN A 148 -8.58 -0.45 10.91
C GLN A 148 -9.56 -0.43 12.07
N GLY A 149 -10.83 -0.77 11.79
CA GLY A 149 -11.87 -0.94 12.79
C GLY A 149 -13.07 -0.02 12.59
N PRO A 150 -14.21 -0.27 13.27
CA PRO A 150 -15.45 0.45 13.05
C PRO A 150 -15.38 1.95 13.36
N LYS A 151 -14.44 2.38 14.20
CA LYS A 151 -14.22 3.79 14.54
C LYS A 151 -12.99 4.41 13.85
N ALA A 152 -12.36 3.72 12.91
CA ALA A 152 -11.16 4.20 12.23
C ALA A 152 -11.40 5.55 11.53
N VAL A 153 -12.49 5.68 10.79
CA VAL A 153 -12.86 6.93 10.09
C VAL A 153 -13.09 8.08 11.08
N GLU A 154 -13.83 7.84 12.17
CA GLU A 154 -14.07 8.85 13.23
C GLU A 154 -12.77 9.42 13.82
N HIS A 155 -11.80 8.53 14.09
CA HIS A 155 -10.50 8.96 14.62
C HIS A 155 -9.69 9.72 13.58
N MET A 156 -9.62 9.23 12.36
CA MET A 156 -8.82 9.82 11.29
C MET A 156 -9.39 11.12 10.76
N ALA A 157 -10.70 11.31 10.76
CA ALA A 157 -11.36 12.55 10.34
C ALA A 157 -10.97 13.78 11.19
N LYS A 158 -10.45 13.57 12.39
CA LYS A 158 -9.88 14.65 13.23
C LYS A 158 -8.58 15.22 12.66
N HIS A 159 -7.90 14.47 11.81
CA HIS A 159 -6.59 14.81 11.24
C HIS A 159 -6.65 15.07 9.72
N PHE A 160 -7.63 14.49 9.05
CA PHE A 160 -7.78 14.55 7.59
C PHE A 160 -9.20 14.99 7.24
N ALA A 161 -9.34 16.17 6.63
CA ALA A 161 -10.64 16.67 6.18
C ALA A 161 -11.26 15.75 5.11
N ASP A 162 -12.58 15.70 5.09
CA ASP A 162 -13.38 14.98 4.08
C ASP A 162 -13.19 13.45 4.06
N LEU A 163 -12.60 12.88 5.11
CA LEU A 163 -12.39 11.43 5.19
C LEU A 163 -13.71 10.66 5.36
N ASP A 164 -14.69 11.24 6.03
CA ASP A 164 -16.03 10.68 6.23
C ASP A 164 -16.81 10.52 4.92
N SER A 165 -16.44 11.27 3.88
CA SER A 165 -16.99 11.16 2.53
C SER A 165 -16.23 10.19 1.63
N GLN A 166 -15.19 9.52 2.13
CA GLN A 166 -14.41 8.55 1.36
C GLN A 166 -15.11 7.19 1.34
N TYR A 167 -15.29 6.64 0.14
CA TYR A 167 -15.84 5.31 -0.05
C TYR A 167 -14.75 4.25 -0.20
N TYR A 168 -15.17 3.00 -0.04
CA TYR A 168 -14.32 1.83 -0.22
C TYR A 168 -13.59 1.85 -1.58
N TYR A 169 -12.30 1.54 -1.60
CA TYR A 169 -11.42 1.64 -2.76
C TYR A 169 -11.35 3.05 -3.39
N GLU A 170 -11.38 4.10 -2.57
CA GLU A 170 -10.97 5.44 -2.99
C GLU A 170 -9.57 5.77 -2.52
N ALA A 171 -8.83 6.50 -3.34
CA ALA A 171 -7.49 6.97 -3.05
C ALA A 171 -7.44 8.49 -3.17
N ARG A 172 -6.87 9.16 -2.18
CA ARG A 172 -6.78 10.64 -2.15
C ARG A 172 -5.37 11.09 -1.79
N LEU A 173 -4.94 12.20 -2.37
CA LEU A 173 -3.80 12.97 -1.88
C LEU A 173 -4.34 14.16 -1.08
N PRO A 174 -4.28 14.14 0.25
CA PRO A 174 -4.55 15.32 1.04
C PRO A 174 -3.48 16.39 0.77
N LYS A 175 -3.76 17.64 1.13
CA LYS A 175 -2.87 18.80 0.88
C LYS A 175 -1.48 18.68 1.53
N ALA A 176 -1.29 17.78 2.46
CA ALA A 176 0.01 17.42 3.03
C ALA A 176 0.64 16.27 2.20
N LYS A 177 1.97 16.04 2.33
CA LYS A 177 2.71 14.96 1.66
C LYS A 177 2.32 13.55 2.15
N THR A 178 1.03 13.29 2.32
CA THR A 178 0.47 12.06 2.85
C THR A 178 -0.50 11.51 1.81
N PHE A 179 -0.43 10.22 1.55
CA PHE A 179 -1.37 9.51 0.69
C PHE A 179 -2.35 8.70 1.57
N ILE A 180 -3.64 8.74 1.25
CA ILE A 180 -4.69 7.96 1.91
C ILE A 180 -5.38 7.11 0.85
N ALA A 181 -5.41 5.80 1.06
CA ALA A 181 -6.08 4.84 0.20
C ALA A 181 -6.90 3.84 1.02
#